data_acf96d4751dd6688b31876bccdd8dbd6
#
_entry.id   acf96d4751dd6688b31876bccdd8dbd6
#
_cell.length_a   1.000
_cell.length_b   1.000
_cell.length_c   1.000
_cell.angle_alpha   90.00
_cell.angle_beta   90.00
_cell.angle_gamma   90.00
#
_symmetry.space_group_name_H-M   'P 1'
#
loop_
_entity.id
_entity.type
_entity.pdbx_description
1 polymer ?
#
loop_
_entity_poly.entity_id
_entity_poly.type
_entity_poly.pdbx_seq_one_letter_code
_entity_poly.pdbx_strand_id
1 'polypeptide(L)'
;MSTSNNVVRVDALSFSFNVSYMRDLSQWHEFRKVSGYNGVLPEFPKAPSQIDFRTGLTLDAEDYQRQLDDYLHEHYSAVYQRIFLFFDRILGLSVGPVRSRGMQGYTHSCRLFSADGKHECGWLMFGGANQKDTAHVQLSGVGCRHLFMHITPYLLWNTLRGLGVTRLSRIDLCFDDFTGNFDTAYALTAYKDRAFLTGTGGRVQELDVRRPVVGDTLQGDTVYVGKRKSRIYWRVYDKALEQKIEGVSWYRSEVELKKVTVDVLSDVDAFFVGLCDYSASIISKYVECVKQLSCDERRVQQNLLPCLELLGKVKRVRRQFAKIAGDVLDIFDGDTGAAFGLLACSDAVEKYSLGEYESILKSGGVIFSHLLKYQHLYEVN
;
A
#
# COMPACT_ATOMS: atom_id res chain seq x y z
N MET A 1 -5.73 11.28 17.28
CA MET A 1 -6.20 10.15 16.45
C MET A 1 -5.40 8.92 16.87
N SER A 2 -6.05 7.88 17.36
CA SER A 2 -5.39 6.65 17.79
C SER A 2 -4.88 5.93 16.55
N THR A 3 -3.58 5.93 16.32
CA THR A 3 -2.95 4.98 15.41
C THR A 3 -3.22 3.59 15.98
N SER A 4 -3.99 2.78 15.27
CA SER A 4 -4.14 1.37 15.65
C SER A 4 -2.75 0.75 15.63
N ASN A 5 -2.27 0.31 16.80
CA ASN A 5 -1.00 -0.42 16.93
C ASN A 5 -1.17 -1.84 16.38
N ASN A 6 -1.58 -1.98 15.13
CA ASN A 6 -1.65 -3.28 14.49
C ASN A 6 -0.24 -3.85 14.35
N VAL A 7 -0.08 -5.08 14.79
CA VAL A 7 1.17 -5.84 14.67
C VAL A 7 1.35 -6.30 13.23
N VAL A 8 0.24 -6.59 12.55
CA VAL A 8 0.18 -6.98 11.14
C VAL A 8 -0.15 -5.77 10.27
N ARG A 9 0.56 -5.64 9.15
CA ARG A 9 0.37 -4.53 8.21
C ARG A 9 -0.15 -5.02 6.87
N VAL A 10 -0.84 -4.13 6.17
CA VAL A 10 -1.25 -4.35 4.78
C VAL A 10 -0.15 -3.83 3.86
N ASP A 11 0.45 -4.72 3.07
CA ASP A 11 1.58 -4.41 2.16
C ASP A 11 1.16 -4.32 0.68
N ALA A 12 0.00 -4.81 0.31
CA ALA A 12 -0.65 -4.56 -0.97
C ALA A 12 -2.17 -4.67 -0.83
N LEU A 13 -2.90 -3.91 -1.64
CA LEU A 13 -4.35 -3.93 -1.62
C LEU A 13 -4.91 -3.76 -3.03
N SER A 14 -5.88 -4.58 -3.39
CA SER A 14 -6.54 -4.48 -4.70
C SER A 14 -8.02 -4.85 -4.59
N PHE A 15 -8.88 -3.99 -5.09
CA PHE A 15 -10.33 -4.16 -5.06
C PHE A 15 -11.00 -3.53 -6.26
N SER A 16 -12.22 -3.97 -6.55
CA SER A 16 -13.08 -3.35 -7.55
C SER A 16 -14.37 -2.90 -6.88
N PHE A 17 -14.90 -1.79 -7.33
CA PHE A 17 -16.21 -1.30 -6.94
C PHE A 17 -17.02 -0.91 -8.17
N ASN A 18 -18.35 -0.98 -8.08
CA ASN A 18 -19.22 -0.53 -9.14
C ASN A 18 -19.41 0.99 -9.02
N VAL A 19 -19.14 1.71 -10.09
CA VAL A 19 -19.23 3.16 -10.14
C VAL A 19 -20.66 3.66 -9.87
N SER A 20 -21.68 2.84 -10.15
CA SER A 20 -23.07 3.17 -9.86
C SER A 20 -23.32 3.46 -8.37
N TYR A 21 -22.59 2.84 -7.44
CA TYR A 21 -22.69 3.15 -6.01
C TYR A 21 -22.24 4.58 -5.67
N MET A 22 -21.43 5.20 -6.51
CA MET A 22 -21.06 6.60 -6.36
C MET A 22 -22.20 7.57 -6.69
N ARG A 23 -23.32 7.08 -7.23
CA ARG A 23 -24.53 7.86 -7.55
C ARG A 23 -25.42 8.06 -6.32
N ASP A 24 -25.34 7.18 -5.34
CA ASP A 24 -26.22 7.25 -4.17
C ASP A 24 -25.77 8.36 -3.21
N LEU A 25 -26.65 9.37 -3.08
CA LEU A 25 -26.42 10.55 -2.24
C LEU A 25 -26.49 10.24 -0.74
N SER A 26 -27.21 9.20 -0.34
CA SER A 26 -27.34 8.82 1.09
C SER A 26 -26.02 8.34 1.66
N GLN A 27 -25.27 7.59 0.90
CA GLN A 27 -23.93 7.13 1.28
C GLN A 27 -22.92 8.29 1.33
N TRP A 28 -23.13 9.33 0.54
CA TRP A 28 -22.31 10.54 0.58
C TRP A 28 -22.57 11.42 1.79
N HIS A 29 -23.64 11.24 2.52
CA HIS A 29 -23.85 11.94 3.79
C HIS A 29 -22.85 11.49 4.86
N GLU A 30 -22.56 10.20 4.95
CA GLU A 30 -21.49 9.68 5.80
C GLU A 30 -20.11 10.15 5.31
N PHE A 31 -19.90 10.22 4.01
CA PHE A 31 -18.72 10.81 3.40
C PHE A 31 -18.45 12.23 3.88
N ARG A 32 -19.46 13.10 3.89
CA ARG A 32 -19.30 14.48 4.36
C ARG A 32 -18.90 14.54 5.83
N LYS A 33 -19.44 13.68 6.67
CA LYS A 33 -19.07 13.61 8.09
C LYS A 33 -17.61 13.18 8.30
N VAL A 34 -17.17 12.20 7.56
CA VAL A 34 -15.82 11.63 7.70
C VAL A 34 -14.76 12.50 7.06
N SER A 35 -15.03 13.04 5.87
CA SER A 35 -14.05 13.82 5.09
C SER A 35 -14.02 15.31 5.40
N GLY A 36 -15.06 15.84 6.09
CA GLY A 36 -15.24 17.28 6.25
C GLY A 36 -15.54 18.01 4.94
N TYR A 37 -15.89 17.29 3.89
CA TYR A 37 -16.15 17.88 2.58
C TYR A 37 -17.48 18.62 2.55
N ASN A 38 -17.42 19.94 2.39
CA ASN A 38 -18.61 20.83 2.32
C ASN A 38 -18.94 21.28 0.88
N GLY A 39 -18.24 20.76 -0.11
CA GLY A 39 -18.47 21.09 -1.51
C GLY A 39 -19.77 20.49 -2.08
N VAL A 40 -20.18 21.00 -3.23
CA VAL A 40 -21.30 20.44 -4.01
C VAL A 40 -20.80 19.20 -4.75
N LEU A 41 -21.54 18.12 -4.64
CA LEU A 41 -21.25 16.92 -5.45
C LEU A 41 -21.71 17.15 -6.89
N PRO A 42 -20.93 16.69 -7.88
CA PRO A 42 -21.37 16.73 -9.27
C PRO A 42 -22.72 16.00 -9.42
N GLU A 43 -23.70 16.68 -10.01
CA GLU A 43 -24.98 16.06 -10.33
C GLU A 43 -24.83 15.17 -11.57
N PHE A 44 -25.61 14.09 -11.60
CA PHE A 44 -25.68 13.26 -12.81
C PHE A 44 -26.70 13.84 -13.78
N PRO A 45 -26.36 13.98 -15.06
CA PRO A 45 -27.31 14.41 -16.07
C PRO A 45 -28.45 13.39 -16.19
N LYS A 46 -29.60 13.86 -16.63
CA LYS A 46 -30.74 13.00 -16.91
C LYS A 46 -30.55 12.39 -18.30
N ALA A 47 -30.80 11.08 -18.43
CA ALA A 47 -30.77 10.41 -19.71
C ALA A 47 -31.78 11.04 -20.68
N PRO A 48 -31.43 11.29 -21.95
CA PRO A 48 -32.35 11.80 -22.95
C PRO A 48 -33.46 10.79 -23.21
N SER A 49 -34.63 11.28 -23.50
CA SER A 49 -35.79 10.47 -23.94
C SER A 49 -36.00 10.59 -25.42
N GLN A 50 -36.22 9.47 -26.11
CA GLN A 50 -36.56 9.48 -27.54
C GLN A 50 -37.93 10.12 -27.80
N ILE A 51 -38.77 10.18 -26.77
CA ILE A 51 -40.08 10.82 -26.84
C ILE A 51 -40.03 12.10 -26.01
N ASP A 52 -40.35 13.24 -26.59
CA ASP A 52 -40.59 14.47 -25.86
C ASP A 52 -41.94 14.36 -25.14
N PHE A 53 -41.90 14.21 -23.83
CA PHE A 53 -43.08 14.05 -22.97
C PHE A 53 -44.00 15.27 -22.94
N ARG A 54 -43.55 16.46 -23.41
CA ARG A 54 -44.37 17.67 -23.49
C ARG A 54 -45.20 17.73 -24.79
N THR A 55 -44.58 17.30 -25.88
CA THR A 55 -45.20 17.38 -27.19
C THR A 55 -45.72 16.02 -27.67
N GLY A 56 -45.30 14.92 -27.08
CA GLY A 56 -45.60 13.56 -27.52
C GLY A 56 -44.91 13.17 -28.83
N LEU A 57 -44.03 14.03 -29.36
CA LEU A 57 -43.33 13.79 -30.61
C LEU A 57 -42.06 12.97 -30.39
N THR A 58 -41.76 12.09 -31.32
CA THR A 58 -40.49 11.34 -31.34
C THR A 58 -39.40 12.23 -31.92
N LEU A 59 -38.29 12.34 -31.24
CA LEU A 59 -37.09 13.04 -31.70
C LEU A 59 -36.56 12.36 -32.97
N ASP A 60 -36.02 13.16 -33.88
CA ASP A 60 -35.27 12.65 -35.03
C ASP A 60 -34.05 11.81 -34.52
N ALA A 61 -33.68 10.78 -35.29
CA ALA A 61 -32.64 9.84 -34.89
C ALA A 61 -31.29 10.52 -34.71
N GLU A 62 -30.94 11.50 -35.53
CA GLU A 62 -29.67 12.25 -35.42
C GLU A 62 -29.66 13.15 -34.18
N ASP A 63 -30.78 13.84 -33.92
CA ASP A 63 -30.92 14.69 -32.72
C ASP A 63 -30.89 13.88 -31.44
N TYR A 64 -31.55 12.71 -31.43
CA TYR A 64 -31.48 11.81 -30.28
C TYR A 64 -30.07 11.29 -30.05
N GLN A 65 -29.37 10.89 -31.12
CA GLN A 65 -27.99 10.40 -30.98
C GLN A 65 -27.05 11.49 -30.43
N ARG A 66 -27.18 12.72 -30.90
CA ARG A 66 -26.39 13.86 -30.40
C ARG A 66 -26.66 14.09 -28.89
N GLN A 67 -27.94 14.12 -28.49
CA GLN A 67 -28.30 14.26 -27.06
C GLN A 67 -27.78 13.10 -26.21
N LEU A 68 -27.75 11.89 -26.77
CA LEU A 68 -27.20 10.72 -26.09
C LEU A 68 -25.68 10.83 -25.90
N ASP A 69 -24.97 11.31 -26.92
CA ASP A 69 -23.52 11.50 -26.88
C ASP A 69 -23.13 12.60 -25.85
N ASP A 70 -23.86 13.72 -25.84
CA ASP A 70 -23.70 14.80 -24.86
C ASP A 70 -23.97 14.29 -23.43
N TYR A 71 -25.08 13.56 -23.26
CA TYR A 71 -25.40 12.92 -21.97
C TYR A 71 -24.30 11.98 -21.49
N LEU A 72 -23.78 11.12 -22.37
CA LEU A 72 -22.72 10.19 -22.00
C LEU A 72 -21.46 10.94 -21.59
N HIS A 73 -21.10 12.00 -22.31
CA HIS A 73 -19.94 12.82 -21.96
C HIS A 73 -20.08 13.48 -20.58
N GLU A 74 -21.20 14.13 -20.31
CA GLU A 74 -21.50 14.77 -19.03
C GLU A 74 -21.58 13.74 -17.89
N HIS A 75 -22.23 12.60 -18.15
CA HIS A 75 -22.36 11.51 -17.18
C HIS A 75 -21.01 10.97 -16.76
N TYR A 76 -20.13 10.66 -17.72
CA TYR A 76 -18.77 10.17 -17.39
C TYR A 76 -17.94 11.25 -16.69
N SER A 77 -18.08 12.51 -17.07
CA SER A 77 -17.40 13.61 -16.37
C SER A 77 -17.81 13.67 -14.90
N ALA A 78 -19.09 13.59 -14.58
CA ALA A 78 -19.61 13.59 -13.20
C ALA A 78 -19.11 12.36 -12.41
N VAL A 79 -19.09 11.18 -13.03
CA VAL A 79 -18.56 9.95 -12.44
C VAL A 79 -17.09 10.13 -12.07
N TYR A 80 -16.26 10.63 -12.97
CA TYR A 80 -14.83 10.81 -12.72
C TYR A 80 -14.57 11.83 -11.61
N GLN A 81 -15.31 12.94 -11.61
CA GLN A 81 -15.17 13.93 -10.54
C GLN A 81 -15.49 13.32 -9.16
N ARG A 82 -16.52 12.47 -9.04
CA ARG A 82 -16.85 11.79 -7.81
C ARG A 82 -15.78 10.77 -7.40
N ILE A 83 -15.25 10.00 -8.36
CA ILE A 83 -14.14 9.08 -8.10
C ILE A 83 -12.92 9.86 -7.60
N PHE A 84 -12.55 10.97 -8.22
CA PHE A 84 -11.42 11.79 -7.80
C PHE A 84 -11.62 12.36 -6.39
N LEU A 85 -12.82 12.84 -6.07
CA LEU A 85 -13.16 13.28 -4.72
C LEU A 85 -13.06 12.15 -3.69
N PHE A 86 -13.47 10.94 -4.05
CA PHE A 86 -13.35 9.77 -3.18
C PHE A 86 -11.88 9.47 -2.85
N PHE A 87 -11.01 9.46 -3.85
CA PHE A 87 -9.59 9.23 -3.63
C PHE A 87 -8.92 10.35 -2.84
N ASP A 88 -9.15 11.60 -3.22
CA ASP A 88 -8.54 12.76 -2.57
C ASP A 88 -9.03 12.94 -1.13
N ARG A 89 -10.33 12.89 -0.90
CA ARG A 89 -10.92 13.28 0.39
C ARG A 89 -11.09 12.12 1.38
N ILE A 90 -11.35 10.91 0.90
CA ILE A 90 -11.51 9.76 1.78
C ILE A 90 -10.22 8.97 1.91
N LEU A 91 -9.61 8.64 0.78
CA LEU A 91 -8.43 7.77 0.78
C LEU A 91 -7.13 8.54 0.99
N GLY A 92 -7.14 9.88 0.90
CA GLY A 92 -5.95 10.71 1.03
C GLY A 92 -4.92 10.43 -0.07
N LEU A 93 -5.39 10.07 -1.28
CA LEU A 93 -4.56 9.75 -2.43
C LEU A 93 -4.90 10.68 -3.59
N SER A 94 -3.88 11.30 -4.17
CA SER A 94 -4.02 12.14 -5.35
C SER A 94 -4.13 11.30 -6.61
N VAL A 95 -5.03 11.68 -7.53
CA VAL A 95 -5.23 10.99 -8.81
C VAL A 95 -4.51 11.75 -9.92
N GLY A 96 -3.60 11.08 -10.60
CA GLY A 96 -2.86 11.62 -11.72
C GLY A 96 -3.70 11.70 -13.01
N PRO A 97 -3.10 12.20 -14.11
CA PRO A 97 -3.77 12.35 -15.39
C PRO A 97 -4.33 11.03 -15.93
N VAL A 98 -5.49 11.12 -16.57
CA VAL A 98 -6.10 9.97 -17.25
C VAL A 98 -5.28 9.59 -18.47
N ARG A 99 -4.96 8.31 -18.58
CA ARG A 99 -4.26 7.71 -19.72
C ARG A 99 -5.26 6.93 -20.57
N SER A 100 -5.18 7.09 -21.88
CA SER A 100 -5.99 6.34 -22.85
C SER A 100 -5.60 4.85 -22.94
N ARG A 101 -4.47 4.46 -22.34
CA ARG A 101 -4.02 3.07 -22.24
C ARG A 101 -4.47 2.47 -20.92
N GLY A 102 -5.47 1.61 -20.98
CA GLY A 102 -5.95 0.86 -19.83
C GLY A 102 -5.10 -0.37 -19.48
N MET A 103 -5.45 -1.04 -18.41
CA MET A 103 -4.82 -2.26 -17.90
C MET A 103 -5.91 -3.23 -17.44
N GLN A 104 -5.64 -4.52 -17.41
CA GLN A 104 -6.53 -5.57 -16.89
C GLN A 104 -7.93 -5.57 -17.56
N GLY A 105 -8.02 -5.19 -18.84
CA GLY A 105 -9.27 -5.15 -19.59
C GLY A 105 -10.04 -3.83 -19.47
N TYR A 106 -9.58 -2.87 -18.69
CA TYR A 106 -10.10 -1.50 -18.63
C TYR A 106 -9.53 -0.65 -19.77
N THR A 107 -10.27 0.35 -20.22
CA THR A 107 -9.83 1.23 -21.32
C THR A 107 -8.98 2.40 -20.85
N HIS A 108 -9.17 2.83 -19.60
CA HIS A 108 -8.47 3.98 -19.02
C HIS A 108 -7.73 3.58 -17.75
N SER A 109 -6.67 4.30 -17.44
CA SER A 109 -5.96 4.18 -16.17
C SER A 109 -5.40 5.52 -15.70
N CYS A 110 -5.32 5.69 -14.37
CA CYS A 110 -4.62 6.78 -13.71
C CYS A 110 -3.59 6.22 -12.76
N ARG A 111 -2.48 6.90 -12.58
CA ARG A 111 -1.59 6.66 -11.44
C ARG A 111 -2.19 7.28 -10.20
N LEU A 112 -2.02 6.62 -9.08
CA LEU A 112 -2.33 7.13 -7.76
C LEU A 112 -1.03 7.57 -7.09
N PHE A 113 -1.08 8.73 -6.44
CA PHE A 113 0.03 9.31 -5.72
C PHE A 113 -0.35 9.57 -4.27
N SER A 114 0.65 9.77 -3.40
CA SER A 114 0.44 10.32 -2.07
C SER A 114 -0.25 11.70 -2.15
N ALA A 115 -0.86 12.15 -1.06
CA ALA A 115 -1.58 13.42 -1.02
C ALA A 115 -0.73 14.62 -1.46
N ASP A 116 0.59 14.57 -1.21
CA ASP A 116 1.56 15.57 -1.64
C ASP A 116 2.08 15.38 -3.08
N GLY A 117 1.60 14.34 -3.78
CA GLY A 117 1.98 14.04 -5.16
C GLY A 117 3.38 13.44 -5.38
N LYS A 118 4.16 13.19 -4.31
CA LYS A 118 5.57 12.82 -4.42
C LYS A 118 5.83 11.32 -4.61
N HIS A 119 4.94 10.45 -4.11
CA HIS A 119 5.12 9.01 -4.12
C HIS A 119 4.07 8.33 -4.97
N GLU A 120 4.50 7.47 -5.89
CA GLU A 120 3.58 6.62 -6.66
C GLU A 120 3.02 5.53 -5.74
N CYS A 121 1.70 5.55 -5.55
CA CYS A 121 0.97 4.67 -4.64
C CYS A 121 0.34 3.47 -5.33
N GLY A 122 0.03 3.59 -6.62
CA GLY A 122 -0.64 2.52 -7.35
C GLY A 122 -1.40 2.99 -8.58
N TRP A 123 -2.48 2.28 -8.91
CA TRP A 123 -3.26 2.47 -10.12
C TRP A 123 -4.75 2.46 -9.84
N LEU A 124 -5.47 3.32 -10.54
CA LEU A 124 -6.91 3.30 -10.71
C LEU A 124 -7.20 3.00 -12.18
N MET A 125 -8.04 2.02 -12.44
CA MET A 125 -8.45 1.58 -13.77
C MET A 125 -9.96 1.63 -13.90
N PHE A 126 -10.47 2.11 -15.03
CA PHE A 126 -11.90 2.27 -15.26
C PHE A 126 -12.27 2.29 -16.76
N GLY A 127 -13.56 2.21 -17.06
CA GLY A 127 -14.10 2.18 -18.40
C GLY A 127 -13.90 0.84 -19.13
N GLY A 128 -14.59 0.68 -20.23
CA GLY A 128 -14.60 -0.53 -21.05
C GLY A 128 -15.92 -1.31 -20.92
N ALA A 129 -16.53 -1.63 -22.06
CA ALA A 129 -17.84 -2.29 -22.13
C ALA A 129 -17.90 -3.64 -21.37
N ASN A 130 -16.77 -4.37 -21.36
CA ASN A 130 -16.69 -5.67 -20.69
C ASN A 130 -16.54 -5.59 -19.17
N GLN A 131 -16.26 -4.42 -18.60
CA GLN A 131 -15.99 -4.21 -17.18
C GLN A 131 -17.24 -3.84 -16.37
N LYS A 132 -18.42 -3.86 -17.00
CA LYS A 132 -19.73 -3.68 -16.35
C LYS A 132 -19.80 -2.49 -15.41
N ASP A 133 -19.29 -1.34 -15.83
CA ASP A 133 -19.28 -0.08 -15.06
C ASP A 133 -18.54 -0.20 -13.71
N THR A 134 -17.47 -0.99 -13.66
CA THR A 134 -16.61 -1.10 -12.48
C THR A 134 -15.36 -0.25 -12.63
N ALA A 135 -14.81 0.17 -11.48
CA ALA A 135 -13.45 0.67 -11.35
C ALA A 135 -12.62 -0.29 -10.52
N HIS A 136 -11.34 -0.44 -10.86
CA HIS A 136 -10.41 -1.31 -10.16
C HIS A 136 -9.24 -0.50 -9.59
N VAL A 137 -8.93 -0.76 -8.34
CA VAL A 137 -7.85 -0.12 -7.59
C VAL A 137 -6.78 -1.14 -7.29
N GLN A 138 -5.52 -0.75 -7.47
CA GLN A 138 -4.37 -1.54 -7.09
C GLN A 138 -3.36 -0.64 -6.39
N LEU A 139 -3.12 -0.90 -5.11
CA LEU A 139 -2.16 -0.19 -4.28
C LEU A 139 -0.93 -1.07 -4.01
N SER A 140 0.25 -0.45 -4.12
CA SER A 140 1.52 -1.03 -3.70
C SER A 140 1.73 -0.90 -2.19
N GLY A 141 2.81 -1.47 -1.64
CA GLY A 141 3.18 -1.27 -0.24
C GLY A 141 3.36 0.20 0.14
N VAL A 142 3.92 1.01 -0.76
CA VAL A 142 3.99 2.48 -0.58
C VAL A 142 2.59 3.07 -0.53
N GLY A 143 1.71 2.67 -1.45
CA GLY A 143 0.33 3.13 -1.50
C GLY A 143 -0.47 2.74 -0.26
N CYS A 144 -0.32 1.51 0.23
CA CYS A 144 -0.97 1.06 1.46
C CYS A 144 -0.48 1.87 2.67
N ARG A 145 0.82 2.18 2.75
CA ARG A 145 1.37 3.00 3.82
C ARG A 145 0.72 4.39 3.83
N HIS A 146 0.70 5.09 2.70
CA HIS A 146 0.08 6.42 2.61
C HIS A 146 -1.43 6.37 2.89
N LEU A 147 -2.13 5.36 2.38
CA LEU A 147 -3.53 5.15 2.65
C LEU A 147 -3.79 5.01 4.17
N PHE A 148 -3.06 4.13 4.86
CA PHE A 148 -3.27 3.85 6.28
C PHE A 148 -2.67 4.88 7.23
N MET A 149 -1.92 5.85 6.75
CA MET A 149 -1.63 7.09 7.48
C MET A 149 -2.84 8.04 7.53
N HIS A 150 -3.72 7.95 6.55
CA HIS A 150 -4.89 8.82 6.41
C HIS A 150 -6.19 8.18 6.97
N ILE A 151 -6.41 6.90 6.71
CA ILE A 151 -7.61 6.15 7.12
C ILE A 151 -7.21 4.84 7.82
N THR A 152 -7.95 4.42 8.85
CA THR A 152 -7.71 3.12 9.48
C THR A 152 -8.25 1.97 8.62
N PRO A 153 -7.71 0.73 8.75
CA PRO A 153 -8.27 -0.43 8.05
C PRO A 153 -9.77 -0.63 8.30
N TYR A 154 -10.21 -0.43 9.53
CA TYR A 154 -11.63 -0.52 9.92
C TYR A 154 -12.51 0.52 9.19
N LEU A 155 -12.06 1.78 9.11
CA LEU A 155 -12.80 2.82 8.38
C LEU A 155 -12.82 2.54 6.88
N LEU A 156 -11.72 2.03 6.32
CA LEU A 156 -11.69 1.58 4.93
C LEU A 156 -12.67 0.43 4.69
N TRP A 157 -12.71 -0.56 5.59
CA TRP A 157 -13.66 -1.66 5.54
C TRP A 157 -15.11 -1.15 5.46
N ASN A 158 -15.48 -0.24 6.38
CA ASN A 158 -16.82 0.33 6.41
C ASN A 158 -17.15 1.09 5.12
N THR A 159 -16.19 1.88 4.62
CA THR A 159 -16.31 2.63 3.37
C THR A 159 -16.50 1.71 2.16
N LEU A 160 -15.67 0.67 2.04
CA LEU A 160 -15.75 -0.29 0.94
C LEU A 160 -17.05 -1.09 0.96
N ARG A 161 -17.53 -1.47 2.15
CA ARG A 161 -18.85 -2.10 2.27
C ARG A 161 -19.98 -1.18 1.83
N GLY A 162 -19.90 0.11 2.18
CA GLY A 162 -20.82 1.13 1.68
C GLY A 162 -20.82 1.26 0.15
N LEU A 163 -19.69 1.01 -0.50
CA LEU A 163 -19.56 0.92 -1.95
C LEU A 163 -19.91 -0.46 -2.54
N GLY A 164 -20.55 -1.34 -1.76
CA GLY A 164 -20.96 -2.66 -2.20
C GLY A 164 -19.80 -3.64 -2.42
N VAL A 165 -18.59 -3.31 -1.98
CA VAL A 165 -17.43 -4.21 -2.07
C VAL A 165 -17.56 -5.30 -1.00
N THR A 166 -17.74 -6.54 -1.43
CA THR A 166 -17.81 -7.71 -0.54
C THR A 166 -16.52 -8.51 -0.54
N ARG A 167 -15.69 -8.37 -1.58
CA ARG A 167 -14.43 -9.10 -1.74
C ARG A 167 -13.34 -8.19 -2.27
N LEU A 168 -12.13 -8.42 -1.75
CA LEU A 168 -10.90 -7.87 -2.30
C LEU A 168 -10.35 -8.80 -3.38
N SER A 169 -9.83 -8.23 -4.45
CA SER A 169 -9.15 -9.00 -5.49
C SER A 169 -7.84 -9.59 -4.97
N ARG A 170 -7.12 -8.78 -4.16
CA ARG A 170 -5.89 -9.15 -3.48
C ARG A 170 -5.70 -8.28 -2.24
N ILE A 171 -5.14 -8.88 -1.20
CA ILE A 171 -4.51 -8.18 -0.07
C ILE A 171 -3.28 -8.97 0.35
N ASP A 172 -2.19 -8.26 0.60
CA ASP A 172 -0.99 -8.83 1.19
C ASP A 172 -0.90 -8.35 2.64
N LEU A 173 -0.83 -9.29 3.56
CA LEU A 173 -0.64 -9.03 4.98
C LEU A 173 0.77 -9.41 5.36
N CYS A 174 1.47 -8.58 6.11
CA CYS A 174 2.83 -8.84 6.53
C CYS A 174 3.04 -8.59 8.02
N PHE A 175 3.86 -9.45 8.61
CA PHE A 175 4.40 -9.34 9.95
C PHE A 175 5.92 -9.22 9.86
N ASP A 176 6.51 -8.24 10.56
CA ASP A 176 7.95 -8.01 10.61
C ASP A 176 8.50 -8.43 11.96
N ASP A 177 9.45 -9.37 11.94
CA ASP A 177 10.19 -9.82 13.12
C ASP A 177 11.59 -9.21 13.15
N PHE A 178 11.91 -8.48 14.20
CA PHE A 178 13.22 -7.90 14.46
C PHE A 178 14.00 -8.63 15.55
N THR A 179 13.43 -9.72 16.10
CA THR A 179 14.06 -10.53 17.15
C THR A 179 14.88 -11.68 16.58
N GLY A 180 14.64 -12.07 15.33
CA GLY A 180 15.25 -13.22 14.67
C GLY A 180 14.65 -14.57 15.11
N ASN A 181 13.53 -14.56 15.85
CA ASN A 181 12.87 -15.77 16.32
C ASN A 181 12.04 -16.46 15.24
N PHE A 182 11.61 -15.73 14.21
CA PHE A 182 10.71 -16.22 13.16
C PHE A 182 11.39 -16.13 11.79
N ASP A 183 12.59 -16.67 11.72
CA ASP A 183 13.40 -16.74 10.51
C ASP A 183 12.89 -17.80 9.51
N THR A 184 13.62 -17.98 8.43
CA THR A 184 13.30 -18.97 7.39
C THR A 184 13.44 -20.41 7.91
N ALA A 185 14.30 -20.68 8.88
CA ALA A 185 14.44 -22.01 9.50
C ALA A 185 13.23 -22.34 10.36
N TYR A 186 12.71 -21.35 11.12
CA TYR A 186 11.46 -21.48 11.84
C TYR A 186 10.29 -21.80 10.90
N ALA A 187 10.18 -21.09 9.76
CA ALA A 187 9.16 -21.33 8.78
C ALA A 187 9.24 -22.74 8.16
N LEU A 188 10.45 -23.24 7.90
CA LEU A 188 10.66 -24.61 7.42
C LEU A 188 10.25 -25.67 8.43
N THR A 189 10.51 -25.46 9.70
CA THR A 189 10.07 -26.33 10.78
C THR A 189 8.55 -26.34 10.89
N ALA A 190 7.93 -25.15 10.91
CA ALA A 190 6.48 -25.01 10.91
C ALA A 190 5.81 -25.67 9.71
N TYR A 191 6.43 -25.62 8.53
CA TYR A 191 5.92 -26.33 7.35
C TYR A 191 5.93 -27.85 7.54
N LYS A 192 7.01 -28.41 8.07
CA LYS A 192 7.09 -29.87 8.40
C LYS A 192 6.02 -30.28 9.39
N ASP A 193 5.73 -29.41 10.36
CA ASP A 193 4.69 -29.60 11.37
C ASP A 193 3.28 -29.31 10.85
N ARG A 194 3.14 -29.03 9.53
CA ARG A 194 1.87 -28.72 8.86
C ARG A 194 1.16 -27.47 9.36
N ALA A 195 1.86 -26.54 10.00
CA ALA A 195 1.28 -25.35 10.60
C ALA A 195 0.74 -24.31 9.56
N PHE A 196 1.06 -24.47 8.27
CA PHE A 196 0.49 -23.65 7.19
C PHE A 196 -0.83 -24.17 6.64
N LEU A 197 -1.36 -25.29 7.15
CA LEU A 197 -2.65 -25.79 6.69
C LEU A 197 -3.77 -24.85 7.12
N THR A 198 -4.69 -24.58 6.20
CA THR A 198 -5.90 -23.80 6.46
C THR A 198 -7.08 -24.74 6.67
N GLY A 199 -7.62 -24.79 7.89
CA GLY A 199 -8.76 -25.64 8.25
C GLY A 199 -8.45 -27.14 8.39
N THR A 200 -9.46 -27.91 8.77
CA THR A 200 -9.36 -29.35 8.96
C THR A 200 -9.32 -30.10 7.62
N GLY A 201 -8.22 -30.80 7.35
CA GLY A 201 -8.10 -31.71 6.20
C GLY A 201 -7.57 -31.07 4.91
N GLY A 202 -6.93 -29.89 5.00
CA GLY A 202 -6.31 -29.21 3.86
C GLY A 202 -5.17 -30.03 3.23
N ARG A 203 -5.05 -29.95 1.89
CA ARG A 203 -3.91 -30.52 1.16
C ARG A 203 -2.63 -29.76 1.55
N VAL A 204 -1.55 -30.50 1.81
CA VAL A 204 -0.22 -29.93 2.03
C VAL A 204 0.15 -29.07 0.82
N GLN A 205 0.52 -27.84 1.10
CA GLN A 205 0.91 -26.86 0.10
C GLN A 205 2.32 -27.16 -0.40
N GLU A 206 2.63 -26.68 -1.62
CA GLU A 206 3.97 -26.81 -2.18
C GLU A 206 4.96 -25.92 -1.45
N LEU A 207 6.16 -26.44 -1.22
CA LEU A 207 7.28 -25.71 -0.63
C LEU A 207 8.30 -25.38 -1.71
N ASP A 208 8.75 -24.13 -1.78
CA ASP A 208 9.90 -23.69 -2.59
C ASP A 208 10.84 -22.86 -1.71
N VAL A 209 12.13 -23.22 -1.69
CA VAL A 209 13.15 -22.52 -0.88
C VAL A 209 14.17 -21.94 -1.81
N ARG A 210 14.41 -20.64 -1.71
CA ARG A 210 15.35 -19.94 -2.58
C ARG A 210 16.42 -19.24 -1.76
N ARG A 211 17.67 -19.64 -2.00
CA ARG A 211 18.89 -19.10 -1.40
C ARG A 211 19.93 -18.81 -2.49
N PRO A 212 19.68 -17.76 -3.33
CA PRO A 212 20.64 -17.40 -4.37
C PRO A 212 21.96 -16.95 -3.75
N VAL A 213 23.06 -17.46 -4.29
CA VAL A 213 24.43 -17.13 -3.86
C VAL A 213 25.19 -16.57 -5.07
N VAL A 214 25.99 -15.54 -4.86
CA VAL A 214 26.92 -14.99 -5.85
C VAL A 214 28.32 -14.99 -5.25
N GLY A 215 29.21 -15.79 -5.80
CA GLY A 215 30.46 -16.15 -5.11
C GLY A 215 30.14 -16.85 -3.79
N ASP A 216 30.69 -16.35 -2.69
CA ASP A 216 30.42 -16.86 -1.34
C ASP A 216 29.35 -16.05 -0.60
N THR A 217 28.70 -15.10 -1.27
CA THR A 217 27.75 -14.17 -0.64
C THR A 217 26.32 -14.58 -0.92
N LEU A 218 25.54 -14.81 0.16
CA LEU A 218 24.11 -15.04 0.11
C LEU A 218 23.40 -13.76 -0.34
N GLN A 219 22.59 -13.83 -1.40
CA GLN A 219 21.86 -12.69 -1.96
C GLN A 219 20.39 -12.65 -1.54
N GLY A 220 19.89 -13.72 -0.97
CA GLY A 220 18.50 -13.82 -0.48
C GLY A 220 18.28 -15.12 0.26
N ASP A 221 17.36 -15.12 1.20
CA ASP A 221 16.86 -16.30 1.88
C ASP A 221 15.35 -16.21 1.97
N THR A 222 14.64 -17.08 1.24
CA THR A 222 13.18 -17.01 1.14
C THR A 222 12.57 -18.40 1.11
N VAL A 223 11.56 -18.59 1.94
CA VAL A 223 10.69 -19.77 1.97
C VAL A 223 9.33 -19.38 1.41
N TYR A 224 8.89 -20.08 0.38
CA TYR A 224 7.57 -19.94 -0.21
C TYR A 224 6.72 -21.15 0.15
N VAL A 225 5.48 -20.91 0.61
CA VAL A 225 4.50 -21.98 0.86
C VAL A 225 3.23 -21.71 0.05
N GLY A 226 2.89 -22.65 -0.82
CA GLY A 226 1.82 -22.56 -1.80
C GLY A 226 2.33 -22.12 -3.18
N LYS A 227 1.41 -21.92 -4.10
CA LYS A 227 1.68 -21.45 -5.47
C LYS A 227 1.25 -20.00 -5.63
N ARG A 228 2.00 -19.21 -6.39
CA ARG A 228 1.63 -17.81 -6.70
C ARG A 228 0.23 -17.67 -7.33
N LYS A 229 -0.28 -18.72 -7.98
CA LYS A 229 -1.63 -18.74 -8.54
C LYS A 229 -2.71 -19.13 -7.51
N SER A 230 -2.33 -19.65 -6.35
CA SER A 230 -3.25 -20.06 -5.29
C SER A 230 -3.94 -18.86 -4.65
N ARG A 231 -5.04 -19.15 -3.92
CA ARG A 231 -5.73 -18.11 -3.13
C ARG A 231 -4.92 -17.61 -1.95
N ILE A 232 -4.05 -18.47 -1.40
CA ILE A 232 -3.16 -18.18 -0.28
C ILE A 232 -1.75 -18.56 -0.72
N TYR A 233 -0.82 -17.63 -0.56
CA TYR A 233 0.57 -17.80 -0.91
C TYR A 233 1.45 -17.10 0.09
N TRP A 234 2.26 -17.86 0.83
CA TRP A 234 3.15 -17.35 1.86
C TRP A 234 4.55 -17.09 1.32
N ARG A 235 5.18 -16.06 1.83
CA ARG A 235 6.58 -15.72 1.65
C ARG A 235 7.17 -15.40 3.02
N VAL A 236 8.17 -16.15 3.45
CA VAL A 236 8.93 -15.85 4.67
C VAL A 236 10.37 -15.63 4.26
N TYR A 237 10.93 -14.48 4.55
CA TYR A 237 12.21 -14.09 4.01
C TYR A 237 12.98 -13.12 4.88
N ASP A 238 14.32 -13.17 4.72
CA ASP A 238 15.23 -12.19 5.29
C ASP A 238 15.07 -10.84 4.57
N LYS A 239 14.36 -9.94 5.23
CA LYS A 239 14.08 -8.58 4.73
C LYS A 239 15.29 -7.67 4.83
N ALA A 240 16.16 -7.87 5.83
CA ALA A 240 17.41 -7.13 5.96
C ALA A 240 18.33 -7.42 4.77
N LEU A 241 18.47 -8.69 4.41
CA LEU A 241 19.26 -9.13 3.25
C LEU A 241 18.67 -8.58 1.94
N GLU A 242 17.35 -8.62 1.76
CA GLU A 242 16.67 -8.04 0.59
C GLU A 242 16.96 -6.53 0.48
N GLN A 243 16.92 -5.80 1.60
CA GLN A 243 17.21 -4.37 1.65
C GLN A 243 18.72 -4.07 1.70
N LYS A 244 19.57 -5.11 1.76
CA LYS A 244 21.03 -5.02 1.89
C LYS A 244 21.45 -4.25 3.14
N ILE A 245 20.79 -4.50 4.26
CA ILE A 245 21.09 -3.95 5.57
C ILE A 245 21.78 -5.06 6.38
N GLU A 246 23.01 -4.81 6.82
CA GLU A 246 23.81 -5.76 7.59
C GLU A 246 23.68 -5.49 9.09
N GLY A 247 23.99 -6.48 9.92
CA GLY A 247 24.02 -6.35 11.36
C GLY A 247 22.65 -6.23 12.03
N VAL A 248 21.56 -6.43 11.27
CA VAL A 248 20.19 -6.36 11.77
C VAL A 248 19.46 -7.66 11.45
N SER A 249 18.79 -8.21 12.42
CA SER A 249 17.82 -9.26 12.19
C SER A 249 16.49 -8.62 11.79
N TRP A 250 16.02 -8.90 10.56
CA TRP A 250 14.73 -8.45 10.09
C TRP A 250 14.14 -9.48 9.13
N TYR A 251 13.27 -10.31 9.65
CA TYR A 251 12.54 -11.29 8.87
C TYR A 251 11.11 -10.82 8.64
N ARG A 252 10.56 -11.11 7.47
CA ARG A 252 9.18 -10.80 7.14
C ARG A 252 8.42 -12.07 6.79
N SER A 253 7.29 -12.26 7.48
CA SER A 253 6.26 -13.24 7.11
C SER A 253 5.16 -12.51 6.38
N GLU A 254 4.98 -12.81 5.09
CA GLU A 254 4.02 -12.16 4.22
C GLU A 254 3.08 -13.18 3.58
N VAL A 255 1.79 -12.88 3.59
CA VAL A 255 0.78 -13.73 2.94
C VAL A 255 0.02 -12.92 1.89
N GLU A 256 0.04 -13.42 0.66
CA GLU A 256 -0.78 -12.92 -0.44
C GLU A 256 -2.11 -13.68 -0.44
N LEU A 257 -3.21 -12.94 -0.25
CA LEU A 257 -4.57 -13.46 -0.23
C LEU A 257 -5.33 -12.93 -1.46
N LYS A 258 -5.92 -13.84 -2.24
CA LYS A 258 -6.71 -13.50 -3.42
C LYS A 258 -8.18 -13.83 -3.23
N LYS A 259 -9.04 -12.96 -3.77
CA LYS A 259 -10.51 -13.13 -3.73
C LYS A 259 -11.02 -13.37 -2.30
N VAL A 260 -10.47 -12.65 -1.36
CA VAL A 260 -10.79 -12.73 0.08
C VAL A 260 -11.95 -11.79 0.42
N THR A 261 -12.68 -12.10 1.51
CA THR A 261 -13.70 -11.18 2.03
C THR A 261 -13.12 -9.82 2.40
N VAL A 262 -13.86 -8.74 2.18
CA VAL A 262 -13.47 -7.39 2.62
C VAL A 262 -13.35 -7.29 4.14
N ASP A 263 -13.97 -8.22 4.87
CA ASP A 263 -13.96 -8.24 6.34
C ASP A 263 -12.56 -8.46 6.94
N VAL A 264 -11.58 -8.88 6.14
CA VAL A 264 -10.16 -8.89 6.54
C VAL A 264 -9.69 -7.51 7.04
N LEU A 265 -10.28 -6.42 6.54
CA LEU A 265 -9.94 -5.06 6.95
C LEU A 265 -10.62 -4.63 8.26
N SER A 266 -11.66 -5.34 8.72
CA SER A 266 -12.33 -5.01 9.98
C SER A 266 -11.43 -5.23 11.20
N ASP A 267 -10.61 -6.28 11.16
CA ASP A 267 -9.58 -6.59 12.14
C ASP A 267 -8.46 -7.41 11.45
N VAL A 268 -7.43 -6.69 11.03
CA VAL A 268 -6.32 -7.27 10.25
C VAL A 268 -5.52 -8.27 11.09
N ASP A 269 -5.30 -7.96 12.38
CA ASP A 269 -4.53 -8.83 13.27
C ASP A 269 -5.29 -10.13 13.55
N ALA A 270 -6.56 -10.05 13.93
CA ALA A 270 -7.37 -11.22 14.19
C ALA A 270 -7.54 -12.09 12.93
N PHE A 271 -7.70 -11.47 11.76
CA PHE A 271 -7.79 -12.21 10.50
C PHE A 271 -6.50 -12.95 10.18
N PHE A 272 -5.34 -12.30 10.34
CA PHE A 272 -4.03 -12.92 10.12
C PHE A 272 -3.81 -14.10 11.06
N VAL A 273 -4.09 -13.93 12.36
CA VAL A 273 -4.00 -15.01 13.36
C VAL A 273 -4.90 -16.20 12.97
N GLY A 274 -6.09 -15.93 12.45
CA GLY A 274 -7.06 -16.97 12.05
C GLY A 274 -6.71 -17.72 10.76
N LEU A 275 -5.65 -17.37 10.04
CA LEU A 275 -5.32 -18.01 8.76
C LEU A 275 -4.80 -19.45 8.92
N CYS A 276 -3.92 -19.69 9.89
CA CYS A 276 -3.31 -20.99 10.15
C CYS A 276 -2.51 -20.99 11.47
N ASP A 277 -2.08 -22.18 11.92
CA ASP A 277 -1.31 -22.31 13.16
C ASP A 277 0.04 -21.56 13.11
N TYR A 278 0.65 -21.46 11.94
CA TYR A 278 1.88 -20.68 11.77
C TYR A 278 1.63 -19.21 12.12
N SER A 279 0.63 -18.56 11.53
CA SER A 279 0.33 -17.15 11.80
C SER A 279 -0.09 -16.90 13.25
N ALA A 280 -0.87 -17.81 13.83
CA ALA A 280 -1.25 -17.75 15.24
C ALA A 280 -0.01 -17.86 16.17
N SER A 281 0.90 -18.76 15.87
CA SER A 281 2.11 -19.02 16.65
C SER A 281 3.06 -17.82 16.65
N ILE A 282 3.35 -17.22 15.49
CA ILE A 282 4.28 -16.08 15.40
C ILE A 282 3.74 -14.85 16.13
N ILE A 283 2.45 -14.55 16.02
CA ILE A 283 1.85 -13.41 16.72
C ILE A 283 1.79 -13.64 18.22
N SER A 284 1.37 -14.82 18.69
CA SER A 284 1.30 -15.15 20.11
C SER A 284 2.67 -15.02 20.79
N LYS A 285 3.70 -15.64 20.21
CA LYS A 285 5.07 -15.60 20.74
C LYS A 285 5.66 -14.18 20.68
N TYR A 286 5.39 -13.43 19.62
CA TYR A 286 5.82 -12.04 19.52
C TYR A 286 5.23 -11.18 20.63
N VAL A 287 3.92 -11.29 20.87
CA VAL A 287 3.25 -10.55 21.95
C VAL A 287 3.84 -10.89 23.32
N GLU A 288 4.20 -12.15 23.56
CA GLU A 288 4.88 -12.58 24.78
C GLU A 288 6.29 -11.94 24.91
N CYS A 289 7.07 -11.94 23.83
CA CYS A 289 8.38 -11.27 23.81
C CYS A 289 8.25 -9.78 24.09
N VAL A 290 7.31 -9.08 23.44
CA VAL A 290 7.12 -7.63 23.62
C VAL A 290 6.66 -7.27 25.04
N LYS A 291 5.89 -8.13 25.69
CA LYS A 291 5.50 -7.92 27.11
C LYS A 291 6.69 -7.93 28.07
N GLN A 292 7.75 -8.64 27.72
CA GLN A 292 8.97 -8.73 28.52
C GLN A 292 9.91 -7.53 28.31
N LEU A 293 9.72 -6.72 27.27
CA LEU A 293 10.54 -5.55 26.98
C LEU A 293 10.22 -4.38 27.91
N SER A 294 11.24 -3.62 28.27
CA SER A 294 11.10 -2.33 28.96
C SER A 294 10.37 -1.29 28.09
N CYS A 295 9.93 -0.17 28.69
CA CYS A 295 9.29 0.91 27.95
C CYS A 295 10.20 1.50 26.85
N ASP A 296 11.50 1.61 27.13
CA ASP A 296 12.46 2.17 26.17
C ASP A 296 12.73 1.21 25.01
N GLU A 297 12.89 -0.09 25.30
CA GLU A 297 13.04 -1.11 24.26
C GLU A 297 11.82 -1.20 23.36
N ARG A 298 10.60 -1.07 23.89
CA ARG A 298 9.37 -1.00 23.09
C ARG A 298 9.34 0.22 22.18
N ARG A 299 9.77 1.40 22.67
CA ARG A 299 9.89 2.60 21.83
C ARG A 299 10.90 2.42 20.69
N VAL A 300 12.03 1.81 21.00
CA VAL A 300 13.05 1.47 20.00
C VAL A 300 12.47 0.57 18.93
N GLN A 301 11.76 -0.49 19.31
CA GLN A 301 11.19 -1.45 18.39
C GLN A 301 10.10 -0.83 17.50
N GLN A 302 9.26 0.06 18.05
CA GLN A 302 8.23 0.77 17.27
C GLN A 302 8.83 1.69 16.19
N ASN A 303 10.01 2.27 16.44
CA ASN A 303 10.68 3.17 15.51
C ASN A 303 11.71 2.47 14.62
N LEU A 304 11.99 1.19 14.87
CA LEU A 304 13.04 0.45 14.16
C LEU A 304 12.70 0.32 12.66
N LEU A 305 11.47 -0.04 12.33
CA LEU A 305 11.07 -0.23 10.93
C LEU A 305 11.21 1.04 10.07
N PRO A 306 10.67 2.22 10.46
CA PRO A 306 10.88 3.46 9.70
C PRO A 306 12.36 3.79 9.54
N CYS A 307 13.18 3.56 10.58
CA CYS A 307 14.64 3.77 10.52
C CYS A 307 15.28 2.87 9.47
N LEU A 308 14.99 1.56 9.49
CA LEU A 308 15.55 0.60 8.54
C LEU A 308 15.12 0.87 7.10
N GLU A 309 13.88 1.27 6.90
CA GLU A 309 13.40 1.66 5.58
C GLU A 309 14.11 2.92 5.05
N LEU A 310 14.32 3.92 5.91
CA LEU A 310 15.11 5.11 5.58
C LEU A 310 16.54 4.74 5.22
N LEU A 311 17.19 3.90 6.04
CA LEU A 311 18.56 3.41 5.77
C LEU A 311 18.65 2.68 4.43
N GLY A 312 17.68 1.84 4.11
CA GLY A 312 17.61 1.15 2.82
C GLY A 312 17.51 2.13 1.63
N LYS A 313 16.72 3.21 1.79
CA LYS A 313 16.61 4.28 0.78
C LYS A 313 17.95 5.03 0.62
N VAL A 314 18.58 5.42 1.72
CA VAL A 314 19.88 6.10 1.72
C VAL A 314 20.97 5.24 1.07
N LYS A 315 21.08 3.96 1.42
CA LYS A 315 22.03 3.03 0.76
C LYS A 315 21.81 2.93 -0.76
N ARG A 316 20.55 2.95 -1.21
CA ARG A 316 20.22 2.91 -2.63
C ARG A 316 20.67 4.17 -3.36
N VAL A 317 20.33 5.33 -2.79
CA VAL A 317 20.76 6.64 -3.31
C VAL A 317 22.28 6.71 -3.38
N ARG A 318 22.97 6.35 -2.30
CA ARG A 318 24.44 6.34 -2.25
C ARG A 318 25.04 5.50 -3.38
N ARG A 319 24.56 4.27 -3.59
CA ARG A 319 25.06 3.40 -4.67
C ARG A 319 24.88 3.98 -6.07
N GLN A 320 23.75 4.69 -6.29
CA GLN A 320 23.44 5.26 -7.59
C GLN A 320 24.21 6.57 -7.87
N PHE A 321 24.46 7.35 -6.83
CA PHE A 321 24.94 8.73 -6.98
C PHE A 321 26.29 9.01 -6.30
N ALA A 322 26.92 8.02 -5.65
CA ALA A 322 28.17 8.22 -4.90
C ALA A 322 29.28 8.82 -5.77
N LYS A 323 29.41 8.38 -7.03
CA LYS A 323 30.41 8.93 -7.95
C LYS A 323 30.14 10.40 -8.24
N ILE A 324 28.90 10.75 -8.60
CA ILE A 324 28.51 12.13 -8.89
C ILE A 324 28.68 13.01 -7.64
N ALA A 325 28.32 12.49 -6.46
CA ALA A 325 28.51 13.21 -5.21
C ALA A 325 29.99 13.44 -4.89
N GLY A 326 30.85 12.46 -5.20
CA GLY A 326 32.31 12.61 -5.10
C GLY A 326 32.84 13.67 -6.05
N ASP A 327 32.47 13.59 -7.33
CA ASP A 327 32.88 14.56 -8.34
C ASP A 327 32.48 16.00 -7.96
N VAL A 328 31.26 16.17 -7.38
CA VAL A 328 30.78 17.48 -6.89
C VAL A 328 31.57 17.93 -5.67
N LEU A 329 31.88 17.04 -4.74
CA LEU A 329 32.67 17.36 -3.55
C LEU A 329 34.09 17.81 -3.94
N ASP A 330 34.69 17.18 -4.94
CA ASP A 330 36.00 17.57 -5.48
C ASP A 330 35.97 18.96 -6.14
N ILE A 331 34.86 19.31 -6.84
CA ILE A 331 34.67 20.66 -7.43
C ILE A 331 34.65 21.74 -6.35
N PHE A 332 34.15 21.42 -5.17
CA PHE A 332 34.06 22.38 -4.04
C PHE A 332 35.19 22.19 -3.01
N ASP A 333 36.31 21.62 -3.39
CA ASP A 333 37.49 21.40 -2.55
C ASP A 333 37.16 20.78 -1.16
N GLY A 334 36.18 19.84 -1.16
CA GLY A 334 35.74 19.17 0.08
C GLY A 334 34.72 19.93 0.91
N ASP A 335 34.22 21.08 0.47
CA ASP A 335 33.13 21.79 1.17
C ASP A 335 31.81 21.03 1.00
N THR A 336 31.49 20.25 2.04
CA THR A 336 30.26 19.43 2.08
C THR A 336 28.99 20.29 2.07
N GLY A 337 29.02 21.50 2.62
CA GLY A 337 27.86 22.41 2.64
C GLY A 337 27.54 22.93 1.24
N ALA A 338 28.56 23.41 0.52
CA ALA A 338 28.40 23.88 -0.85
C ALA A 338 28.03 22.73 -1.81
N ALA A 339 28.68 21.57 -1.69
CA ALA A 339 28.38 20.39 -2.45
C ALA A 339 26.93 19.89 -2.23
N PHE A 340 26.48 19.85 -0.98
CA PHE A 340 25.11 19.49 -0.63
C PHE A 340 24.10 20.50 -1.17
N GLY A 341 24.41 21.82 -1.09
CA GLY A 341 23.58 22.89 -1.65
C GLY A 341 23.35 22.75 -3.16
N LEU A 342 24.36 22.29 -3.91
CA LEU A 342 24.21 21.99 -5.34
C LEU A 342 23.39 20.73 -5.61
N LEU A 343 23.59 19.68 -4.80
CA LEU A 343 22.90 18.38 -4.97
C LEU A 343 21.46 18.39 -4.44
N ALA A 344 21.19 19.20 -3.43
CA ALA A 344 19.86 19.39 -2.84
C ALA A 344 19.11 20.48 -3.63
N CYS A 345 18.12 20.06 -4.42
CA CYS A 345 17.21 21.02 -5.04
C CYS A 345 16.44 21.75 -3.93
N SER A 346 16.62 23.09 -3.81
CA SER A 346 15.96 23.92 -2.79
C SER A 346 14.44 23.76 -2.81
N ASP A 347 13.84 23.69 -3.99
CA ASP A 347 12.40 23.44 -4.16
C ASP A 347 11.95 22.07 -3.66
N ALA A 348 12.85 21.08 -3.67
CA ALA A 348 12.55 19.75 -3.13
C ALA A 348 12.64 19.73 -1.61
N VAL A 349 13.53 20.51 -1.00
CA VAL A 349 13.69 20.60 0.46
C VAL A 349 12.47 21.25 1.10
N GLU A 350 11.93 22.31 0.51
CA GLU A 350 10.72 22.98 1.00
C GLU A 350 9.44 22.12 0.83
N LYS A 351 9.44 21.24 -0.17
CA LYS A 351 8.30 20.34 -0.47
C LYS A 351 8.36 18.99 0.27
N TYR A 352 9.39 18.70 1.05
CA TYR A 352 9.47 17.47 1.81
C TYR A 352 8.42 17.46 2.92
N SER A 353 7.38 16.65 2.76
CA SER A 353 6.52 16.30 3.87
C SER A 353 7.29 15.32 4.76
N LEU A 354 7.60 15.75 5.97
CA LEU A 354 8.24 14.94 7.00
C LEU A 354 7.30 13.85 7.55
N GLY A 355 6.04 13.80 7.09
CA GLY A 355 5.00 12.95 7.64
C GLY A 355 5.37 11.47 7.72
N GLU A 356 6.09 10.94 6.72
CA GLU A 356 6.53 9.53 6.70
C GLU A 356 7.60 9.25 7.79
N TYR A 357 8.40 10.24 8.16
CA TYR A 357 9.49 10.14 9.13
C TYR A 357 9.24 10.99 10.39
N GLU A 358 8.04 11.51 10.57
CA GLU A 358 7.71 12.37 11.69
C GLU A 358 7.91 11.68 13.05
N SER A 359 7.63 10.37 13.12
CA SER A 359 7.91 9.54 14.29
C SER A 359 9.42 9.47 14.59
N ILE A 360 10.25 9.46 13.53
CA ILE A 360 11.71 9.49 13.64
C ILE A 360 12.17 10.82 14.22
N LEU A 361 11.65 11.91 13.72
CA LEU A 361 12.02 13.24 14.16
C LEU A 361 11.52 13.55 15.58
N LYS A 362 10.31 13.11 15.92
CA LYS A 362 9.72 13.31 17.26
C LYS A 362 10.39 12.50 18.35
N SER A 363 10.99 11.35 18.04
CA SER A 363 11.65 10.49 19.02
C SER A 363 13.08 10.91 19.37
N GLY A 364 13.61 11.96 18.76
CA GLY A 364 14.84 12.65 19.14
C GLY A 364 16.05 11.72 19.30
N GLY A 365 16.73 11.79 20.45
CA GLY A 365 17.99 11.08 20.70
C GLY A 365 17.94 9.55 20.64
N VAL A 366 16.77 8.92 20.78
CA VAL A 366 16.65 7.45 20.71
C VAL A 366 16.92 6.94 19.30
N ILE A 367 16.48 7.68 18.27
CA ILE A 367 16.69 7.31 16.88
C ILE A 367 18.10 7.61 16.45
N PHE A 368 18.65 8.74 16.89
CA PHE A 368 20.02 9.11 16.57
C PHE A 368 20.99 8.04 17.12
N SER A 369 20.77 7.56 18.36
CA SER A 369 21.56 6.47 18.91
C SER A 369 21.40 5.14 18.17
N HIS A 370 20.21 4.90 17.59
CA HIS A 370 19.93 3.72 16.76
C HIS A 370 20.56 3.83 15.38
N LEU A 371 20.46 4.98 14.75
CA LEU A 371 21.17 5.26 13.47
C LEU A 371 22.68 5.16 13.65
N LEU A 372 23.23 5.63 14.78
CA LEU A 372 24.65 5.51 15.12
C LEU A 372 25.10 4.05 15.29
N LYS A 373 24.25 3.16 15.83
CA LYS A 373 24.56 1.71 15.89
C LYS A 373 24.77 1.10 14.50
N TYR A 374 24.16 1.66 13.48
CA TYR A 374 24.28 1.20 12.10
C TYR A 374 25.24 2.07 11.28
N GLN A 375 25.95 3.02 11.90
CA GLN A 375 26.87 3.91 11.21
C GLN A 375 28.01 3.14 10.52
N HIS A 376 28.47 2.02 11.12
CA HIS A 376 29.46 1.14 10.51
C HIS A 376 29.00 0.54 9.14
N LEU A 377 27.68 0.51 8.90
CA LEU A 377 27.14 0.08 7.61
C LEU A 377 27.39 1.13 6.48
N TYR A 378 27.84 2.32 6.84
CA TYR A 378 28.15 3.42 5.92
C TYR A 378 29.67 3.64 5.78
N GLU A 379 30.50 3.06 6.64
CA GLU A 379 31.92 3.07 6.47
C GLU A 379 32.26 2.16 5.28
N VAL A 380 32.91 2.76 4.29
CA VAL A 380 33.22 2.15 3.00
C VAL A 380 34.40 1.20 3.17
N ASN A 381 34.27 0.00 2.66
CA ASN A 381 35.38 -0.75 2.08
C ASN A 381 35.54 -0.37 0.62
#